data_c6ead30838cd57d00e0ba02559582fad
#
_entry.id   c6ead30838cd57d00e0ba02559582fad
#
_cell.length_a   1.000
_cell.length_b   1.000
_cell.length_c   1.000
_cell.angle_alpha   90.00
_cell.angle_beta   90.00
_cell.angle_gamma   90.00
#
_symmetry.space_group_name_H-M   'P 1'
#
loop_
_entity.id
_entity.type
_entity.pdbx_description
1 polymer ?
#
loop_
_entity_poly.entity_id
_entity_poly.type
_entity_poly.pdbx_seq_one_letter_code
_entity_poly.pdbx_strand_id
1 'polypeptide(L)'
;MIRNRTWRRAMVGSVLVADVVILLVAGAGLTGLLPFALVALAASTWWALARPAGWGAFTLLVVQVLCATVPAGTPQTLVQWALAAATGSAVVLTHLALTLLGSWPVRADLPRATALRWGGQAAALVWAAIGAALLGALATTTPLGWAPWIGAIGLGLIAGTVWQVRVNTRKV
;
A
#
# COMPACT_ATOMS: atom_id res chain seq x y z
N MET A 1 -11.99 -3.56 -23.52
CA MET A 1 -10.62 -3.00 -23.35
C MET A 1 -10.73 -1.63 -22.69
N ILE A 2 -9.78 -1.25 -21.85
CA ILE A 2 -9.70 0.07 -21.21
C ILE A 2 -8.61 0.86 -21.94
N ARG A 3 -8.97 2.06 -22.43
CA ARG A 3 -8.03 2.90 -23.20
C ARG A 3 -6.77 3.19 -22.42
N ASN A 4 -5.62 3.13 -23.08
CA ASN A 4 -4.31 3.32 -22.49
C ASN A 4 -4.22 4.58 -21.62
N ARG A 5 -4.63 5.74 -22.13
CA ARG A 5 -4.57 7.01 -21.36
C ARG A 5 -5.40 6.97 -20.08
N THR A 6 -6.54 6.27 -20.08
CA THR A 6 -7.46 6.23 -18.93
C THR A 6 -6.87 5.39 -17.79
N TRP A 7 -6.42 4.16 -18.08
CA TRP A 7 -5.89 3.31 -17.03
C TRP A 7 -4.57 3.83 -16.46
N ARG A 8 -3.68 4.37 -17.32
CA ARG A 8 -2.42 4.95 -16.84
C ARG A 8 -2.64 6.16 -15.95
N ARG A 9 -3.58 7.05 -16.31
CA ARG A 9 -3.96 8.18 -15.44
C ARG A 9 -4.54 7.71 -14.11
N ALA A 10 -5.35 6.65 -14.11
CA ALA A 10 -5.87 6.06 -12.88
C ALA A 10 -4.74 5.52 -11.98
N MET A 11 -3.74 4.82 -12.55
CA MET A 11 -2.60 4.32 -11.77
C MET A 11 -1.71 5.46 -11.24
N VAL A 12 -1.41 6.46 -12.05
CA VAL A 12 -0.68 7.65 -11.57
C VAL A 12 -1.48 8.37 -10.48
N GLY A 13 -2.78 8.56 -10.70
CA GLY A 13 -3.67 9.16 -9.70
C GLY A 13 -3.69 8.39 -8.37
N SER A 14 -3.70 7.04 -8.42
CA SER A 14 -3.66 6.23 -7.19
C SER A 14 -2.35 6.39 -6.41
N VAL A 15 -1.20 6.53 -7.09
CA VAL A 15 0.08 6.82 -6.44
C VAL A 15 0.05 8.18 -5.77
N LEU A 16 -0.44 9.22 -6.46
CA LEU A 16 -0.53 10.57 -5.90
C LEU A 16 -1.49 10.63 -4.70
N VAL A 17 -2.63 9.95 -4.76
CA VAL A 17 -3.57 9.86 -3.63
C VAL A 17 -2.91 9.13 -2.45
N ALA A 18 -2.16 8.07 -2.69
CA ALA A 18 -1.42 7.37 -1.66
C ALA A 18 -0.39 8.28 -0.98
N ASP A 19 0.37 9.07 -1.74
CA ASP A 19 1.32 10.06 -1.19
C ASP A 19 0.62 11.11 -0.33
N VAL A 20 -0.55 11.61 -0.76
CA VAL A 20 -1.35 12.56 0.04
C VAL A 20 -1.78 11.91 1.37
N VAL A 21 -2.27 10.67 1.35
CA VAL A 21 -2.65 9.94 2.58
C VAL A 21 -1.45 9.84 3.52
N ILE A 22 -0.29 9.46 3.00
CA ILE A 22 0.94 9.34 3.80
C ILE A 22 1.38 10.69 4.36
N LEU A 23 1.31 11.76 3.58
CA LEU A 23 1.64 13.11 4.06
C LEU A 23 0.69 13.61 5.15
N LEU A 24 -0.60 13.31 5.05
CA LEU A 24 -1.57 13.66 6.08
C LEU A 24 -1.27 12.93 7.41
N VAL A 25 -0.91 11.66 7.33
CA VAL A 25 -0.53 10.86 8.51
C VAL A 25 0.81 11.35 9.07
N ALA A 26 1.81 11.59 8.22
CA ALA A 26 3.12 12.11 8.62
C ALA A 26 3.02 13.50 9.24
N GLY A 27 2.15 14.37 8.70
CA GLY A 27 1.95 15.74 9.18
C GLY A 27 1.45 15.81 10.62
N ALA A 28 0.73 14.80 11.08
CA ALA A 28 0.27 14.73 12.46
C ALA A 28 1.41 14.48 13.47
N GLY A 29 2.57 13.95 13.04
CA GLY A 29 3.68 13.60 13.93
C GLY A 29 5.02 14.24 13.59
N LEU A 30 5.22 14.75 12.37
CA LEU A 30 6.51 15.28 11.87
C LEU A 30 6.46 16.79 11.60
N THR A 31 5.93 17.59 12.51
CA THR A 31 5.74 19.05 12.27
C THR A 31 7.01 19.77 11.81
N GLY A 32 8.19 19.44 12.37
CA GLY A 32 9.47 20.03 11.99
C GLY A 32 10.13 19.41 10.75
N LEU A 33 9.80 18.16 10.40
CA LEU A 33 10.39 17.43 9.27
C LEU A 33 9.45 17.33 8.07
N LEU A 34 8.24 17.88 8.15
CA LEU A 34 7.24 17.81 7.10
C LEU A 34 7.74 18.35 5.74
N PRO A 35 8.49 19.48 5.65
CA PRO A 35 9.04 19.93 4.38
C PRO A 35 10.00 18.93 3.73
N PHE A 36 10.82 18.27 4.53
CA PHE A 36 11.75 17.24 4.04
C PHE A 36 11.00 15.98 3.56
N ALA A 37 9.99 15.55 4.30
CA ALA A 37 9.12 14.44 3.91
C ALA A 37 8.41 14.73 2.58
N LEU A 38 7.90 15.96 2.40
CA LEU A 38 7.24 16.37 1.18
C LEU A 38 8.22 16.37 -0.02
N VAL A 39 9.41 16.94 0.14
CA VAL A 39 10.43 16.95 -0.92
C VAL A 39 10.87 15.52 -1.25
N ALA A 40 11.12 14.68 -0.25
CA ALA A 40 11.55 13.29 -0.44
C ALA A 40 10.47 12.47 -1.17
N LEU A 41 9.20 12.60 -0.77
CA LEU A 41 8.07 11.96 -1.46
C LEU A 41 7.94 12.47 -2.89
N ALA A 42 7.91 13.78 -3.11
CA ALA A 42 7.75 14.35 -4.44
C ALA A 42 8.89 13.92 -5.40
N ALA A 43 10.14 13.96 -4.95
CA ALA A 43 11.29 13.54 -5.74
C ALA A 43 11.26 12.03 -6.04
N SER A 44 10.96 11.19 -5.05
CA SER A 44 10.87 9.74 -5.24
C SER A 44 9.68 9.34 -6.11
N THR A 45 8.54 10.00 -5.98
CA THR A 45 7.36 9.81 -6.84
C THR A 45 7.65 10.17 -8.28
N TRP A 46 8.26 11.32 -8.52
CA TRP A 46 8.70 11.71 -9.85
C TRP A 46 9.62 10.64 -10.46
N TRP A 47 10.63 10.19 -9.71
CA TRP A 47 11.56 9.16 -10.17
C TRP A 47 10.87 7.82 -10.42
N ALA A 48 9.99 7.38 -9.52
CA ALA A 48 9.23 6.15 -9.66
C ALA A 48 8.30 6.16 -10.88
N LEU A 49 7.62 7.26 -11.14
CA LEU A 49 6.75 7.41 -12.30
C LEU A 49 7.52 7.49 -13.63
N ALA A 50 8.73 8.06 -13.60
CA ALA A 50 9.62 8.09 -14.77
C ALA A 50 10.20 6.69 -15.08
N ARG A 51 10.46 5.87 -14.06
CA ARG A 51 11.06 4.52 -14.19
C ARG A 51 10.36 3.50 -13.27
N PRO A 52 9.10 3.11 -13.58
CA PRO A 52 8.27 2.32 -12.67
C PRO A 52 8.78 0.89 -12.45
N ALA A 53 9.61 0.35 -13.34
CA ALA A 53 10.21 -0.99 -13.22
C ALA A 53 11.62 -0.97 -12.58
N GLY A 54 12.06 0.15 -11.99
CA GLY A 54 13.42 0.33 -11.52
C GLY A 54 13.54 0.69 -10.03
N TRP A 55 14.74 1.11 -9.66
CA TRP A 55 15.08 1.57 -8.32
C TRP A 55 14.20 2.73 -7.81
N GLY A 56 13.64 3.55 -8.72
CA GLY A 56 12.73 4.63 -8.36
C GLY A 56 11.47 4.13 -7.65
N ALA A 57 10.89 3.02 -8.13
CA ALA A 57 9.75 2.38 -7.47
C ALA A 57 10.09 1.90 -6.06
N PHE A 58 11.24 1.22 -5.90
CA PHE A 58 11.71 0.77 -4.60
C PHE A 58 11.98 1.95 -3.66
N THR A 59 12.65 2.99 -4.12
CA THR A 59 12.95 4.19 -3.33
C THR A 59 11.67 4.86 -2.83
N LEU A 60 10.65 5.00 -3.70
CA LEU A 60 9.37 5.56 -3.29
C LEU A 60 8.72 4.74 -2.17
N LEU A 61 8.68 3.41 -2.31
CA LEU A 61 8.09 2.54 -1.28
C LEU A 61 8.84 2.68 0.07
N VAL A 62 10.18 2.74 0.03
CA VAL A 62 10.99 2.96 1.24
C VAL A 62 10.68 4.32 1.88
N VAL A 63 10.63 5.39 1.09
CA VAL A 63 10.30 6.74 1.58
C VAL A 63 8.88 6.77 2.15
N GLN A 64 7.90 6.16 1.50
CA GLN A 64 6.53 6.06 1.99
C GLN A 64 6.48 5.34 3.35
N VAL A 65 7.16 4.19 3.49
CA VAL A 65 7.22 3.44 4.74
C VAL A 65 7.89 4.26 5.85
N LEU A 66 9.02 4.93 5.57
CA LEU A 66 9.70 5.77 6.55
C LEU A 66 8.82 6.94 7.01
N CYS A 67 8.19 7.66 6.07
CA CYS A 67 7.27 8.75 6.38
C CYS A 67 6.06 8.30 7.22
N ALA A 68 5.64 7.06 7.04
CA ALA A 68 4.51 6.49 7.76
C ALA A 68 4.87 5.99 9.16
N THR A 69 6.03 5.36 9.32
CA THR A 69 6.39 4.63 10.55
C THR A 69 7.14 5.49 11.56
N VAL A 70 8.00 6.41 11.10
CA VAL A 70 8.84 7.24 11.99
C VAL A 70 7.99 8.11 12.94
N PRO A 71 6.90 8.78 12.49
CA PRO A 71 6.10 9.62 13.39
C PRO A 71 5.07 8.86 14.21
N ALA A 72 4.71 7.64 13.80
CA ALA A 72 3.48 7.00 14.30
C ALA A 72 3.64 6.32 15.66
N GLY A 73 4.86 5.89 16.03
CA GLY A 73 5.04 5.03 17.21
C GLY A 73 4.21 3.73 17.10
N THR A 74 4.01 3.05 18.23
CA THR A 74 3.09 1.91 18.30
C THR A 74 1.66 2.40 18.47
N PRO A 75 0.71 2.01 17.59
CA PRO A 75 -0.68 2.42 17.72
C PRO A 75 -1.30 1.93 19.04
N GLN A 76 -1.93 2.84 19.80
CA GLN A 76 -2.57 2.55 21.07
C GLN A 76 -4.09 2.75 21.01
N THR A 77 -4.60 3.50 20.03
CA THR A 77 -6.02 3.83 19.87
C THR A 77 -6.56 3.27 18.57
N LEU A 78 -7.88 3.08 18.49
CA LEU A 78 -8.55 2.64 17.26
C LEU A 78 -8.28 3.59 16.08
N VAL A 79 -8.20 4.90 16.35
CA VAL A 79 -7.87 5.89 15.30
C VAL A 79 -6.46 5.68 14.76
N GLN A 80 -5.48 5.45 15.62
CA GLN A 80 -4.10 5.17 15.21
C GLN A 80 -4.00 3.86 14.40
N TRP A 81 -4.75 2.82 14.78
CA TRP A 81 -4.84 1.58 14.00
C TRP A 81 -5.51 1.81 12.64
N ALA A 82 -6.56 2.63 12.56
CA ALA A 82 -7.19 3.00 11.29
C ALA A 82 -6.22 3.77 10.38
N LEU A 83 -5.44 4.70 10.94
CA LEU A 83 -4.39 5.42 10.20
C LEU A 83 -3.28 4.48 9.71
N ALA A 84 -2.86 3.52 10.53
CA ALA A 84 -1.89 2.49 10.12
C ALA A 84 -2.43 1.63 8.98
N ALA A 85 -3.72 1.23 9.02
CA ALA A 85 -4.37 0.51 7.93
C ALA A 85 -4.44 1.34 6.65
N ALA A 86 -4.82 2.61 6.74
CA ALA A 86 -4.87 3.52 5.60
C ALA A 86 -3.50 3.68 4.95
N THR A 87 -2.46 3.86 5.76
CA THR A 87 -1.07 3.99 5.30
C THR A 87 -0.56 2.71 4.66
N GLY A 88 -0.76 1.56 5.31
CA GLY A 88 -0.40 0.26 4.74
C GLY A 88 -1.10 0.00 3.40
N SER A 89 -2.39 0.32 3.31
CA SER A 89 -3.16 0.23 2.07
C SER A 89 -2.62 1.16 0.98
N ALA A 90 -2.22 2.39 1.34
CA ALA A 90 -1.62 3.35 0.41
C ALA A 90 -0.31 2.83 -0.19
N VAL A 91 0.60 2.28 0.63
CA VAL A 91 1.86 1.67 0.20
C VAL A 91 1.62 0.48 -0.74
N VAL A 92 0.67 -0.40 -0.39
CA VAL A 92 0.31 -1.56 -1.22
C VAL A 92 -0.27 -1.13 -2.57
N LEU A 93 -1.18 -0.15 -2.58
CA LEU A 93 -1.76 0.38 -3.81
C LEU A 93 -0.69 1.03 -4.70
N THR A 94 0.26 1.77 -4.11
CA THR A 94 1.42 2.31 -4.83
C THR A 94 2.24 1.20 -5.47
N HIS A 95 2.58 0.14 -4.71
CA HIS A 95 3.33 -1.00 -5.23
C HIS A 95 2.61 -1.66 -6.42
N LEU A 96 1.31 -1.94 -6.29
CA LEU A 96 0.52 -2.54 -7.34
C LEU A 96 0.43 -1.62 -8.58
N ALA A 97 0.21 -0.32 -8.39
CA ALA A 97 0.13 0.63 -9.49
C ALA A 97 1.46 0.71 -10.25
N LEU A 98 2.59 0.81 -9.55
CA LEU A 98 3.92 0.85 -10.17
C LEU A 98 4.27 -0.47 -10.87
N THR A 99 3.91 -1.62 -10.29
CA THR A 99 4.10 -2.92 -10.91
C THR A 99 3.32 -3.02 -12.22
N LEU A 100 2.07 -2.57 -12.26
CA LEU A 100 1.26 -2.55 -13.48
C LEU A 100 1.82 -1.57 -14.51
N LEU A 101 2.23 -0.37 -14.09
CA LEU A 101 2.85 0.63 -14.96
C LEU A 101 4.18 0.14 -15.56
N GLY A 102 4.97 -0.61 -14.80
CA GLY A 102 6.27 -1.13 -15.22
C GLY A 102 6.18 -2.40 -16.07
N SER A 103 5.18 -3.25 -15.86
CA SER A 103 5.04 -4.52 -16.57
C SER A 103 4.21 -4.44 -17.85
N TRP A 104 3.36 -3.40 -18.01
CA TRP A 104 2.47 -3.30 -19.16
C TRP A 104 3.01 -2.35 -20.23
N PRO A 105 2.96 -2.74 -21.54
CA PRO A 105 3.48 -1.90 -22.63
C PRO A 105 2.87 -0.50 -22.65
N VAL A 106 3.72 0.52 -22.86
CA VAL A 106 3.34 1.95 -22.74
C VAL A 106 2.19 2.35 -23.67
N ARG A 107 2.05 1.70 -24.83
CA ARG A 107 1.03 2.04 -25.85
C ARG A 107 -0.13 1.07 -25.91
N ALA A 108 -0.14 0.02 -25.08
CA ALA A 108 -1.18 -1.01 -25.13
C ALA A 108 -2.39 -0.64 -24.26
N ASP A 109 -3.58 -0.94 -24.77
CA ASP A 109 -4.81 -0.90 -24.00
C ASP A 109 -4.84 -2.05 -22.99
N LEU A 110 -5.45 -1.81 -21.83
CA LEU A 110 -5.54 -2.81 -20.75
C LEU A 110 -6.77 -3.70 -20.98
N PRO A 111 -6.63 -5.04 -21.11
CA PRO A 111 -7.75 -5.95 -21.16
C PRO A 111 -8.60 -5.83 -19.90
N ARG A 112 -9.94 -5.85 -20.06
CA ARG A 112 -10.87 -5.72 -18.94
C ARG A 112 -10.68 -6.85 -17.89
N ALA A 113 -10.37 -8.06 -18.35
CA ALA A 113 -10.11 -9.19 -17.47
C ALA A 113 -8.86 -8.94 -16.59
N THR A 114 -7.79 -8.39 -17.15
CA THR A 114 -6.58 -8.00 -16.42
C THR A 114 -6.90 -6.91 -15.40
N ALA A 115 -7.65 -5.88 -15.79
CA ALA A 115 -8.05 -4.80 -14.88
C ALA A 115 -8.88 -5.32 -13.70
N LEU A 116 -9.84 -6.21 -13.95
CA LEU A 116 -10.66 -6.82 -12.90
C LEU A 116 -9.82 -7.69 -11.95
N ARG A 117 -8.87 -8.46 -12.49
CA ARG A 117 -7.96 -9.28 -11.68
C ARG A 117 -7.10 -8.41 -10.77
N TRP A 118 -6.48 -7.35 -11.31
CA TRP A 118 -5.68 -6.41 -10.52
C TRP A 118 -6.52 -5.66 -9.49
N GLY A 119 -7.71 -5.22 -9.86
CA GLY A 119 -8.65 -4.60 -8.93
C GLY A 119 -9.05 -5.54 -7.80
N GLY A 120 -9.32 -6.80 -8.09
CA GLY A 120 -9.61 -7.82 -7.08
C GLY A 120 -8.43 -8.07 -6.13
N GLN A 121 -7.20 -8.13 -6.66
CA GLN A 121 -5.99 -8.25 -5.83
C GLN A 121 -5.78 -7.03 -4.93
N ALA A 122 -5.95 -5.82 -5.48
CA ALA A 122 -5.85 -4.58 -4.71
C ALA A 122 -6.89 -4.55 -3.59
N ALA A 123 -8.15 -4.88 -3.88
CA ALA A 123 -9.20 -4.96 -2.88
C ALA A 123 -8.90 -6.00 -1.79
N ALA A 124 -8.45 -7.19 -2.15
CA ALA A 124 -8.09 -8.24 -1.19
C ALA A 124 -6.97 -7.79 -0.24
N LEU A 125 -5.93 -7.11 -0.75
CA LEU A 125 -4.83 -6.62 0.07
C LEU A 125 -5.25 -5.45 0.98
N VAL A 126 -6.11 -4.55 0.52
CA VAL A 126 -6.69 -3.49 1.35
C VAL A 126 -7.54 -4.08 2.48
N TRP A 127 -8.39 -5.07 2.18
CA TRP A 127 -9.16 -5.78 3.20
C TRP A 127 -8.26 -6.53 4.20
N ALA A 128 -7.15 -7.13 3.74
CA ALA A 128 -6.17 -7.75 4.62
C ALA A 128 -5.51 -6.73 5.56
N ALA A 129 -5.17 -5.52 5.06
CA ALA A 129 -4.62 -4.44 5.88
C ALA A 129 -5.63 -3.95 6.94
N ILE A 130 -6.90 -3.79 6.57
CA ILE A 130 -7.97 -3.44 7.49
C ILE A 130 -8.15 -4.53 8.55
N GLY A 131 -8.20 -5.80 8.14
CA GLY A 131 -8.31 -6.93 9.05
C GLY A 131 -7.14 -7.00 10.04
N ALA A 132 -5.91 -6.80 9.58
CA ALA A 132 -4.73 -6.76 10.43
C ALA A 132 -4.78 -5.62 11.44
N ALA A 133 -5.25 -4.43 11.04
CA ALA A 133 -5.41 -3.29 11.95
C ALA A 133 -6.51 -3.53 13.00
N LEU A 134 -7.64 -4.15 12.62
CA LEU A 134 -8.69 -4.53 13.57
C LEU A 134 -8.18 -5.55 14.59
N LEU A 135 -7.44 -6.56 14.13
CA LEU A 135 -6.80 -7.55 15.02
C LEU A 135 -5.78 -6.88 15.95
N GLY A 136 -4.98 -5.94 15.44
CA GLY A 136 -4.06 -5.14 16.26
C GLY A 136 -4.80 -4.31 17.31
N ALA A 137 -5.89 -3.64 16.95
CA ALA A 137 -6.72 -2.87 17.87
C ALA A 137 -7.33 -3.77 18.98
N LEU A 138 -7.81 -4.95 18.61
CA LEU A 138 -8.31 -5.93 19.57
C LEU A 138 -7.20 -6.42 20.50
N ALA A 139 -5.97 -6.64 19.97
CA ALA A 139 -4.84 -7.09 20.78
C ALA A 139 -4.42 -6.07 21.82
N THR A 140 -4.57 -4.77 21.57
CA THR A 140 -4.27 -3.71 22.56
C THR A 140 -5.32 -3.59 23.66
N THR A 141 -6.53 -4.08 23.44
CA THR A 141 -7.64 -4.04 24.42
C THR A 141 -7.80 -5.34 25.21
N THR A 142 -7.10 -6.42 24.79
CA THR A 142 -7.19 -7.74 25.45
C THR A 142 -6.02 -7.96 26.42
N PRO A 143 -6.20 -8.76 27.52
CA PRO A 143 -5.10 -9.15 28.39
C PRO A 143 -3.95 -9.80 27.60
N LEU A 144 -2.71 -9.52 27.99
CA LEU A 144 -1.45 -9.90 27.29
C LEU A 144 -1.37 -11.35 26.80
N GLY A 145 -2.12 -12.29 27.37
CA GLY A 145 -2.07 -13.71 27.01
C GLY A 145 -2.56 -14.05 25.58
N TRP A 146 -3.39 -13.21 24.97
CA TRP A 146 -3.94 -13.46 23.61
C TRP A 146 -3.19 -12.75 22.47
N ALA A 147 -2.38 -11.76 22.79
CA ALA A 147 -1.68 -10.95 21.78
C ALA A 147 -0.82 -11.76 20.78
N PRO A 148 -0.04 -12.80 21.21
CA PRO A 148 0.74 -13.62 20.28
C PRO A 148 -0.12 -14.40 19.30
N TRP A 149 -1.27 -14.93 19.74
CA TRP A 149 -2.18 -15.70 18.92
C TRP A 149 -2.88 -14.85 17.87
N ILE A 150 -3.25 -13.61 18.20
CA ILE A 150 -3.82 -12.64 17.25
C ILE A 150 -2.80 -12.31 16.16
N GLY A 151 -1.53 -12.09 16.53
CA GLY A 151 -0.44 -11.89 15.57
C GLY A 151 -0.23 -13.11 14.66
N ALA A 152 -0.24 -14.32 15.21
CA ALA A 152 -0.10 -15.56 14.44
C ALA A 152 -1.26 -15.77 13.45
N ILE A 153 -2.50 -15.48 13.85
CA ILE A 153 -3.68 -15.54 12.97
C ILE A 153 -3.55 -14.53 11.84
N GLY A 154 -3.13 -13.29 12.14
CA GLY A 154 -2.92 -12.24 11.15
C GLY A 154 -1.88 -12.64 10.10
N LEU A 155 -0.73 -13.17 10.54
CA LEU A 155 0.32 -13.70 9.65
C LEU A 155 -0.17 -14.90 8.83
N GLY A 156 -0.95 -15.81 9.42
CA GLY A 156 -1.55 -16.94 8.74
C GLY A 156 -2.52 -16.52 7.63
N LEU A 157 -3.34 -15.49 7.86
CA LEU A 157 -4.26 -14.95 6.86
C LEU A 157 -3.49 -14.29 5.70
N ILE A 158 -2.43 -13.54 6.00
CA ILE A 158 -1.57 -12.93 4.97
C ILE A 158 -0.88 -14.03 4.14
N ALA A 159 -0.29 -15.01 4.78
CA ALA A 159 0.35 -16.14 4.11
C ALA A 159 -0.63 -16.94 3.25
N GLY A 160 -1.85 -17.18 3.76
CA GLY A 160 -2.92 -17.87 3.03
C GLY A 160 -3.38 -17.11 1.80
N THR A 161 -3.54 -15.79 1.89
CA THR A 161 -3.92 -14.94 0.73
C THR A 161 -2.81 -14.92 -0.33
N VAL A 162 -1.55 -14.80 0.07
CA VAL A 162 -0.39 -14.87 -0.84
C VAL A 162 -0.32 -16.24 -1.52
N TRP A 163 -0.52 -17.32 -0.77
CA TRP A 163 -0.54 -18.67 -1.32
C TRP A 163 -1.67 -18.86 -2.34
N GLN A 164 -2.88 -18.42 -2.03
CA GLN A 164 -4.03 -18.55 -2.91
C GLN A 164 -3.86 -17.76 -4.22
N VAL A 165 -3.28 -16.57 -4.15
CA VAL A 165 -2.90 -15.78 -5.34
C VAL A 165 -1.89 -16.54 -6.18
N ARG A 166 -0.87 -17.14 -5.56
CA ARG A 166 0.19 -17.89 -6.26
C ARG A 166 -0.33 -19.17 -6.93
N VAL A 167 -1.26 -19.89 -6.29
CA VAL A 167 -1.87 -21.09 -6.85
C VAL A 167 -2.76 -20.76 -8.06
N ASN A 168 -3.55 -19.67 -7.97
CA ASN A 168 -4.41 -19.26 -9.07
C ASN A 168 -3.63 -18.70 -10.27
N THR A 169 -2.41 -18.19 -10.08
CA THR A 169 -1.55 -17.73 -11.18
C THR A 169 -0.89 -18.88 -11.96
N ARG A 170 -0.78 -20.07 -11.37
CA ARG A 170 -0.19 -21.25 -12.04
C ARG A 170 -1.19 -22.04 -12.90
N LYS A 171 -2.49 -21.75 -12.81
CA LYS A 171 -3.55 -22.44 -13.55
C LYS A 171 -3.93 -21.73 -14.88
N VAL A 172 -3.22 -20.70 -15.25
CA VAL A 172 -3.33 -19.96 -16.52
C VAL A 172 -2.03 -20.09 -17.30
#